data_7ae82a3b22321293526af2949dcfb96d
#
_entry.id   7ae82a3b22321293526af2949dcfb96d
#
_cell.length_a   1.000
_cell.length_b   1.000
_cell.length_c   1.000
_cell.angle_alpha   90.00
_cell.angle_beta   90.00
_cell.angle_gamma   90.00
#
_symmetry.space_group_name_H-M   'P 1'
#
loop_
_entity.id
_entity.type
_entity.pdbx_description
1 polymer ?
#
loop_
_entity_poly.entity_id
_entity_poly.type
_entity_poly.pdbx_seq_one_letter_code
_entity_poly.pdbx_strand_id
1 'polypeptide(L)'
;MHRRDFCKDALLTGAALAAAPLVNATNILGSSQPLQLMGNRFVTLCIMIRTSPWEVSRDVKLINRDENFAHTLEVVRGMREAFAKNNPNGRLTWGFTLNALEEKRPHYVDIRKYVVECQQKYGDEVSYFPGYFPAMYLPRERVNKEMTEAIQEISHLVGNGYRPDCIMGGFLSANNLAYLAEKENIHVAHSVIWSQHEVDGGGADGSISYPYYPSKEHFCKAAQGSSDFIDCVSLDGWSVDFLNATVSGGVNGTTPFNGAASRRGVGPIETYGDWGLDIGNLEVMHTQSLHFDRGFELNGFGWIPNIWEAALAKIPERQHPWWDDTFAYRAMERWVTSTIKRWPDVKFVTFGEYGKAWRNQFKDNSQINYRFEEKGLGIGSSWGNEEIKWFMNKDFRLALLRNWHKNTPEMVIDFTRYDLKAVEPADPSPDKPVKDWSLMNRINQKGLRPQDKPVLITELSDEEKGLIGKHYAELVR
;
A
#
# COMPACT_ATOMS: atom_id res chain seq x y z
N MET A 1 -62.37 -16.74 -17.36
CA MET A 1 -62.90 -17.16 -18.67
C MET A 1 -61.72 -17.53 -19.56
N HIS A 2 -61.64 -18.79 -19.77
CA HIS A 2 -61.26 -19.59 -20.95
C HIS A 2 -59.90 -19.27 -21.58
N ARG A 3 -58.94 -20.18 -21.41
CA ARG A 3 -58.75 -21.53 -21.99
C ARG A 3 -58.33 -21.53 -23.47
N ARG A 4 -57.18 -22.16 -23.64
CA ARG A 4 -56.83 -23.29 -24.51
C ARG A 4 -56.28 -22.93 -25.88
N ASP A 5 -55.21 -23.46 -26.09
CA ASP A 5 -54.62 -24.66 -26.76
C ASP A 5 -54.36 -24.39 -28.24
N PHE A 6 -53.18 -24.68 -28.68
CA PHE A 6 -52.96 -25.72 -29.68
C PHE A 6 -51.51 -26.20 -29.72
N CYS A 7 -51.46 -27.49 -29.69
CA CYS A 7 -50.29 -28.37 -29.75
C CYS A 7 -49.82 -28.63 -31.18
N LYS A 8 -48.57 -29.09 -31.24
CA LYS A 8 -48.02 -30.16 -32.12
C LYS A 8 -47.72 -29.80 -33.58
N ASP A 9 -46.46 -29.93 -33.93
CA ASP A 9 -46.02 -31.10 -34.68
C ASP A 9 -44.51 -31.33 -34.56
N ALA A 10 -44.21 -32.56 -34.27
CA ALA A 10 -42.88 -33.15 -34.25
C ALA A 10 -42.53 -33.67 -35.66
N LEU A 11 -41.24 -33.74 -35.97
CA LEU A 11 -40.57 -34.96 -36.44
C LEU A 11 -39.16 -34.71 -36.96
N LEU A 12 -38.22 -35.32 -36.27
CA LEU A 12 -37.04 -36.07 -36.74
C LEU A 12 -36.24 -35.55 -37.96
N THR A 13 -34.98 -35.21 -37.71
CA THR A 13 -33.88 -35.84 -38.45
C THR A 13 -32.53 -35.59 -37.78
N GLY A 14 -31.78 -36.65 -37.61
CA GLY A 14 -30.33 -36.69 -37.82
C GLY A 14 -29.41 -36.37 -36.67
N ALA A 15 -29.05 -37.36 -35.88
CA ALA A 15 -27.86 -37.37 -35.06
C ALA A 15 -26.61 -37.16 -35.94
N ALA A 16 -25.89 -36.06 -35.71
CA ALA A 16 -24.49 -35.91 -36.04
C ALA A 16 -23.78 -35.59 -34.75
N LEU A 17 -23.09 -36.58 -34.21
CA LEU A 17 -22.06 -36.41 -33.19
C LEU A 17 -20.92 -35.64 -33.82
N ALA A 18 -20.90 -34.32 -33.67
CA ALA A 18 -19.74 -33.53 -33.89
C ALA A 18 -18.85 -33.64 -32.64
N ALA A 19 -17.76 -34.39 -32.76
CA ALA A 19 -16.71 -34.40 -31.78
C ALA A 19 -16.21 -32.95 -31.58
N ALA A 20 -16.43 -32.42 -30.39
CA ALA A 20 -15.81 -31.19 -29.95
C ALA A 20 -14.29 -31.45 -29.98
N PRO A 21 -13.46 -30.57 -30.61
CA PRO A 21 -12.04 -30.72 -30.50
C PRO A 21 -11.67 -30.50 -29.04
N LEU A 22 -10.97 -31.48 -28.45
CA LEU A 22 -10.18 -31.31 -27.25
C LEU A 22 -9.20 -30.15 -27.55
N VAL A 23 -9.57 -28.98 -27.09
CA VAL A 23 -8.63 -27.86 -27.02
C VAL A 23 -7.60 -28.29 -25.98
N ASN A 24 -6.47 -28.75 -26.49
CA ASN A 24 -5.26 -28.93 -25.69
C ASN A 24 -5.01 -27.63 -24.96
N ALA A 25 -5.12 -27.68 -23.64
CA ALA A 25 -4.61 -26.65 -22.74
C ALA A 25 -3.05 -26.70 -22.77
N THR A 26 -2.47 -26.41 -23.93
CA THR A 26 -1.05 -26.20 -24.08
C THR A 26 -0.81 -24.71 -24.16
N ASN A 27 -0.22 -24.19 -23.05
CA ASN A 27 0.64 -23.01 -23.03
C ASN A 27 0.08 -21.74 -23.67
N ILE A 28 -0.80 -21.05 -22.93
CA ILE A 28 -0.84 -19.60 -23.02
C ILE A 28 0.22 -19.03 -22.04
N LEU A 29 1.46 -19.40 -22.24
CA LEU A 29 2.61 -18.55 -21.96
C LEU A 29 2.77 -17.65 -23.19
N GLY A 30 1.77 -16.85 -23.46
CA GLY A 30 1.96 -15.69 -24.30
C GLY A 30 2.98 -14.80 -23.58
N SER A 31 4.05 -14.42 -24.29
CA SER A 31 4.96 -13.37 -23.87
C SER A 31 4.15 -12.10 -23.65
N SER A 32 3.58 -11.95 -22.46
CA SER A 32 2.88 -10.72 -22.08
C SER A 32 3.94 -9.62 -22.12
N GLN A 33 3.73 -8.64 -22.96
CA GLN A 33 4.57 -7.44 -23.00
C GLN A 33 4.73 -6.96 -21.53
N PRO A 34 5.95 -6.55 -21.14
CA PRO A 34 6.18 -6.05 -19.80
C PRO A 34 5.16 -4.97 -19.45
N LEU A 35 4.63 -5.03 -18.25
CA LEU A 35 3.66 -4.05 -17.76
C LEU A 35 4.27 -2.64 -17.86
N GLN A 36 3.63 -1.75 -18.63
CA GLN A 36 4.08 -0.36 -18.76
C GLN A 36 3.51 0.48 -17.63
N LEU A 37 4.34 1.31 -17.01
CA LEU A 37 3.93 2.20 -15.93
C LEU A 37 3.18 3.43 -16.46
N MET A 38 3.83 4.18 -17.37
CA MET A 38 3.30 5.45 -17.86
C MET A 38 2.01 5.25 -18.65
N GLY A 39 1.07 6.20 -18.48
CA GLY A 39 -0.24 6.16 -19.13
C GLY A 39 -1.23 5.17 -18.51
N ASN A 40 -0.93 4.57 -17.35
CA ASN A 40 -1.78 3.56 -16.72
C ASN A 40 -2.11 3.88 -15.26
N ARG A 41 -3.22 3.30 -14.79
CA ARG A 41 -3.69 3.35 -13.41
C ARG A 41 -3.60 1.96 -12.79
N PHE A 42 -3.06 1.89 -11.58
CA PHE A 42 -2.82 0.62 -10.90
C PHE A 42 -3.44 0.61 -9.51
N VAL A 43 -4.03 -0.53 -9.17
CA VAL A 43 -4.37 -0.89 -7.80
C VAL A 43 -3.53 -2.10 -7.40
N THR A 44 -2.88 -2.01 -6.26
CA THR A 44 -2.25 -3.16 -5.60
C THR A 44 -2.96 -3.42 -4.29
N LEU A 45 -3.27 -4.70 -4.03
CA LEU A 45 -3.91 -5.14 -2.81
C LEU A 45 -3.10 -6.26 -2.19
N CYS A 46 -2.75 -6.15 -0.92
CA CYS A 46 -2.28 -7.26 -0.12
C CYS A 46 -3.36 -7.70 0.87
N ILE A 47 -3.65 -8.99 0.93
CA ILE A 47 -4.46 -9.57 2.01
C ILE A 47 -3.50 -10.26 2.99
N MET A 48 -3.51 -9.79 4.24
CA MET A 48 -2.60 -10.28 5.28
C MET A 48 -3.22 -11.43 6.06
N ILE A 49 -2.43 -12.49 6.25
CA ILE A 49 -2.76 -13.68 7.05
C ILE A 49 -1.73 -13.84 8.16
N ARG A 50 -2.21 -13.87 9.40
CA ARG A 50 -1.37 -13.96 10.62
C ARG A 50 -2.00 -14.89 11.64
N THR A 51 -1.29 -15.25 12.70
CA THR A 51 -1.84 -16.02 13.84
C THR A 51 -2.19 -15.14 15.02
N SER A 52 -1.55 -13.97 15.13
CA SER A 52 -1.73 -13.03 16.23
C SER A 52 -1.51 -11.58 15.76
N PRO A 53 -2.23 -10.60 16.29
CA PRO A 53 -1.96 -9.19 16.01
C PRO A 53 -0.59 -8.75 16.51
N TRP A 54 -0.01 -9.44 17.50
CA TRP A 54 1.36 -9.18 17.96
C TRP A 54 2.41 -9.35 16.86
N GLU A 55 2.23 -10.30 15.96
CA GLU A 55 3.18 -10.53 14.85
C GLU A 55 3.34 -9.29 13.97
N VAL A 56 2.33 -8.47 13.93
CA VAL A 56 2.24 -7.30 13.07
C VAL A 56 2.63 -6.03 13.81
N SER A 57 2.02 -5.75 14.97
CA SER A 57 2.24 -4.53 15.72
C SER A 57 3.39 -4.60 16.71
N ARG A 58 3.78 -5.84 17.12
CA ARG A 58 4.76 -6.11 18.18
C ARG A 58 4.40 -5.45 19.52
N ASP A 59 3.16 -5.04 19.73
CA ASP A 59 2.70 -4.56 21.03
C ASP A 59 2.67 -5.73 22.02
N VAL A 60 3.43 -5.60 23.12
CA VAL A 60 3.53 -6.63 24.17
C VAL A 60 2.17 -6.97 24.80
N LYS A 61 1.21 -6.06 24.76
CA LYS A 61 -0.16 -6.30 25.24
C LYS A 61 -0.93 -7.31 24.40
N LEU A 62 -0.46 -7.58 23.20
CA LEU A 62 -1.08 -8.47 22.24
C LEU A 62 -0.38 -9.82 22.12
N ILE A 63 0.68 -10.07 22.88
CA ILE A 63 1.57 -11.24 22.76
C ILE A 63 0.85 -12.59 22.89
N ASN A 64 -0.22 -12.64 23.66
CA ASN A 64 -1.01 -13.87 23.89
C ASN A 64 -2.37 -13.83 23.19
N ARG A 65 -2.62 -12.85 22.33
CA ARG A 65 -3.87 -12.74 21.60
C ARG A 65 -3.82 -13.62 20.36
N ASP A 66 -4.65 -14.64 20.34
CA ASP A 66 -4.80 -15.54 19.19
C ASP A 66 -5.94 -15.04 18.29
N GLU A 67 -5.69 -14.91 17.00
CA GLU A 67 -6.70 -14.53 15.98
C GLU A 67 -7.14 -15.72 15.11
N ASN A 68 -6.88 -16.92 15.57
CA ASN A 68 -7.28 -18.16 14.90
C ASN A 68 -8.75 -18.17 14.44
N PHE A 69 -9.66 -17.61 15.25
CA PHE A 69 -11.09 -17.54 14.92
C PHE A 69 -11.40 -16.65 13.70
N ALA A 70 -10.53 -15.70 13.40
CA ALA A 70 -10.71 -14.73 12.32
C ALA A 70 -9.99 -15.16 11.02
N HIS A 71 -8.97 -16.01 11.12
CA HIS A 71 -8.25 -16.54 9.96
C HIS A 71 -8.76 -17.93 9.59
N THR A 72 -9.89 -17.99 8.90
CA THR A 72 -10.50 -19.24 8.42
C THR A 72 -10.45 -19.30 6.90
N LEU A 73 -10.55 -20.53 6.35
CA LEU A 73 -10.65 -20.73 4.90
C LEU A 73 -11.85 -19.98 4.30
N GLU A 74 -12.97 -19.94 5.03
CA GLU A 74 -14.18 -19.20 4.62
C GLU A 74 -13.89 -17.71 4.44
N VAL A 75 -13.20 -17.08 5.41
CA VAL A 75 -12.83 -15.67 5.36
C VAL A 75 -11.90 -15.37 4.19
N VAL A 76 -10.83 -16.13 4.04
CA VAL A 76 -9.84 -15.92 2.98
C VAL A 76 -10.47 -16.14 1.60
N ARG A 77 -11.28 -17.18 1.44
CA ARG A 77 -12.04 -17.44 0.21
C ARG A 77 -13.04 -16.34 -0.08
N GLY A 78 -13.84 -15.94 0.90
CA GLY A 78 -14.85 -14.88 0.74
C GLY A 78 -14.24 -13.56 0.30
N MET A 79 -13.09 -13.16 0.84
CA MET A 79 -12.36 -11.97 0.39
C MET A 79 -11.90 -12.08 -1.06
N ARG A 80 -11.30 -13.23 -1.44
CA ARG A 80 -10.82 -13.43 -2.82
C ARG A 80 -11.98 -13.47 -3.83
N GLU A 81 -13.08 -14.12 -3.48
CA GLU A 81 -14.27 -14.19 -4.32
C GLU A 81 -14.93 -12.81 -4.48
N ALA A 82 -15.05 -12.03 -3.40
CA ALA A 82 -15.56 -10.66 -3.44
C ALA A 82 -14.69 -9.75 -4.35
N PHE A 83 -13.36 -9.88 -4.25
CA PHE A 83 -12.42 -9.17 -5.12
C PHE A 83 -12.57 -9.58 -6.59
N ALA A 84 -12.76 -10.89 -6.87
CA ALA A 84 -12.84 -11.42 -8.23
C ALA A 84 -14.19 -11.19 -8.90
N LYS A 85 -15.27 -10.97 -8.15
CA LYS A 85 -16.65 -10.97 -8.64
C LYS A 85 -16.88 -10.07 -9.85
N ASN A 86 -16.32 -8.87 -9.82
CA ASN A 86 -16.38 -7.91 -10.93
C ASN A 86 -14.99 -7.61 -11.52
N ASN A 87 -13.99 -8.41 -11.16
CA ASN A 87 -12.59 -8.25 -11.52
C ASN A 87 -11.93 -9.62 -11.76
N PRO A 88 -12.42 -10.42 -12.72
CA PRO A 88 -11.98 -11.81 -12.88
C PRO A 88 -10.50 -11.96 -13.24
N ASN A 89 -9.90 -10.92 -13.84
CA ASN A 89 -8.48 -10.91 -14.23
C ASN A 89 -7.61 -10.16 -13.21
N GLY A 90 -8.19 -9.64 -12.13
CA GLY A 90 -7.44 -8.94 -11.10
C GLY A 90 -6.57 -9.89 -10.28
N ARG A 91 -5.36 -9.45 -10.00
CA ARG A 91 -4.39 -10.15 -9.17
C ARG A 91 -4.16 -9.38 -7.88
N LEU A 92 -3.86 -10.10 -6.82
CA LEU A 92 -3.53 -9.55 -5.52
C LEU A 92 -2.31 -10.26 -4.92
N THR A 93 -1.79 -9.71 -3.84
CA THR A 93 -0.68 -10.28 -3.07
C THR A 93 -1.21 -10.85 -1.76
N TRP A 94 -0.85 -12.08 -1.43
CA TRP A 94 -1.11 -12.72 -0.14
C TRP A 94 0.13 -12.53 0.75
N GLY A 95 -0.03 -11.82 1.86
CA GLY A 95 1.05 -11.58 2.82
C GLY A 95 0.91 -12.49 4.04
N PHE A 96 1.79 -13.48 4.20
CA PHE A 96 1.81 -14.35 5.37
C PHE A 96 2.85 -13.90 6.37
N THR A 97 2.52 -13.90 7.66
CA THR A 97 3.55 -13.90 8.71
C THR A 97 4.27 -15.25 8.77
N LEU A 98 5.47 -15.31 9.35
CA LEU A 98 6.22 -16.55 9.44
C LEU A 98 5.46 -17.61 10.25
N ASN A 99 4.84 -17.22 11.37
CA ASN A 99 4.04 -18.15 12.15
C ASN A 99 2.84 -18.69 11.35
N ALA A 100 2.18 -17.87 10.51
CA ALA A 100 1.07 -18.33 9.67
C ALA A 100 1.53 -19.29 8.56
N LEU A 101 2.78 -19.19 8.10
CA LEU A 101 3.38 -20.15 7.18
C LEU A 101 3.65 -21.50 7.85
N GLU A 102 4.11 -21.49 9.10
CA GLU A 102 4.50 -22.68 9.87
C GLU A 102 3.35 -23.31 10.66
N GLU A 103 2.22 -22.61 10.83
CA GLU A 103 1.11 -23.04 11.67
C GLU A 103 0.50 -24.36 11.19
N LYS A 104 0.36 -25.33 12.11
CA LYS A 104 -0.07 -26.70 11.81
C LYS A 104 -1.55 -26.94 12.01
N ARG A 105 -2.30 -25.99 12.59
CA ARG A 105 -3.75 -26.09 12.73
C ARG A 105 -4.41 -26.31 11.36
N PRO A 106 -5.39 -27.23 11.24
CA PRO A 106 -5.93 -27.66 9.94
C PRO A 106 -6.38 -26.51 9.04
N HIS A 107 -7.08 -25.52 9.60
CA HIS A 107 -7.58 -24.39 8.80
C HIS A 107 -6.45 -23.51 8.20
N TYR A 108 -5.28 -23.35 8.85
CA TYR A 108 -4.13 -22.66 8.23
C TYR A 108 -3.51 -23.50 7.10
N VAL A 109 -3.49 -24.82 7.27
CA VAL A 109 -3.07 -25.72 6.18
C VAL A 109 -4.02 -25.57 4.98
N ASP A 110 -5.32 -25.50 5.21
CA ASP A 110 -6.31 -25.34 4.14
C ASP A 110 -6.25 -23.93 3.51
N ILE A 111 -6.00 -22.88 4.28
CA ILE A 111 -5.74 -21.53 3.77
C ILE A 111 -4.53 -21.54 2.83
N ARG A 112 -3.39 -22.11 3.24
CA ARG A 112 -2.20 -22.18 2.40
C ARG A 112 -2.44 -22.92 1.09
N LYS A 113 -3.15 -24.05 1.12
CA LYS A 113 -3.56 -24.79 -0.10
C LYS A 113 -4.39 -23.91 -1.02
N TYR A 114 -5.40 -23.25 -0.48
CA TYR A 114 -6.29 -22.37 -1.25
C TYR A 114 -5.51 -21.18 -1.86
N VAL A 115 -4.57 -20.59 -1.14
CA VAL A 115 -3.75 -19.50 -1.66
C VAL A 115 -2.85 -19.97 -2.81
N VAL A 116 -2.31 -21.18 -2.73
CA VAL A 116 -1.57 -21.80 -3.86
C VAL A 116 -2.50 -22.02 -5.06
N GLU A 117 -3.73 -22.47 -4.85
CA GLU A 117 -4.74 -22.58 -5.92
C GLU A 117 -5.02 -21.20 -6.55
N CYS A 118 -5.12 -20.15 -5.74
CA CYS A 118 -5.30 -18.78 -6.24
C CYS A 118 -4.10 -18.30 -7.06
N GLN A 119 -2.88 -18.59 -6.60
CA GLN A 119 -1.66 -18.29 -7.35
C GLN A 119 -1.68 -18.98 -8.73
N GLN A 120 -2.03 -20.27 -8.78
CA GLN A 120 -2.08 -21.03 -10.03
C GLN A 120 -3.22 -20.58 -10.96
N LYS A 121 -4.37 -20.25 -10.39
CA LYS A 121 -5.59 -19.92 -11.14
C LYS A 121 -5.63 -18.49 -11.63
N TYR A 122 -5.21 -17.55 -10.79
CA TYR A 122 -5.36 -16.11 -11.03
C TYR A 122 -4.02 -15.40 -11.26
N GLY A 123 -2.90 -16.02 -10.91
CA GLY A 123 -1.59 -15.39 -10.91
C GLY A 123 -1.38 -14.48 -9.71
N ASP A 124 -2.08 -14.73 -8.60
CA ASP A 124 -1.86 -14.01 -7.34
C ASP A 124 -0.42 -14.21 -6.86
N GLU A 125 0.14 -13.23 -6.18
CA GLU A 125 1.47 -13.34 -5.56
C GLU A 125 1.34 -13.87 -4.14
N VAL A 126 2.25 -14.77 -3.73
CA VAL A 126 2.38 -15.23 -2.35
C VAL A 126 3.66 -14.64 -1.77
N SER A 127 3.54 -13.88 -0.70
CA SER A 127 4.62 -13.11 -0.12
C SER A 127 4.69 -13.22 1.40
N TYR A 128 5.81 -12.79 1.96
CA TYR A 128 6.05 -12.69 3.40
C TYR A 128 5.67 -11.32 3.94
N PHE A 129 5.06 -11.32 5.12
CA PHE A 129 4.74 -10.12 5.88
C PHE A 129 5.46 -10.14 7.24
N PRO A 130 6.60 -9.46 7.40
CA PRO A 130 7.38 -9.45 8.66
C PRO A 130 6.75 -8.63 9.79
N GLY A 131 5.66 -7.95 9.53
CA GLY A 131 5.00 -7.01 10.43
C GLY A 131 5.11 -5.56 9.94
N TYR A 132 4.39 -4.65 10.59
CA TYR A 132 4.44 -3.24 10.22
C TYR A 132 5.75 -2.55 10.65
N PHE A 133 6.33 -2.96 11.76
CA PHE A 133 7.48 -2.28 12.35
C PHE A 133 8.59 -3.25 12.81
N PRO A 134 9.03 -4.21 11.98
CA PRO A 134 9.96 -5.24 12.44
C PRO A 134 11.27 -4.65 12.98
N ALA A 135 11.84 -3.64 12.31
CA ALA A 135 13.12 -3.04 12.70
C ALA A 135 13.05 -2.22 14.01
N MET A 136 11.85 -1.85 14.48
CA MET A 136 11.69 -1.20 15.80
C MET A 136 11.88 -2.14 16.96
N TYR A 137 11.65 -3.43 16.76
CA TYR A 137 11.58 -4.43 17.82
C TYR A 137 12.62 -5.55 17.69
N LEU A 138 13.15 -5.77 16.50
CA LEU A 138 14.07 -6.84 16.18
C LEU A 138 15.38 -6.28 15.60
N PRO A 139 16.53 -6.82 15.99
CA PRO A 139 17.80 -6.53 15.32
C PRO A 139 17.71 -6.83 13.82
N ARG A 140 18.38 -6.03 13.00
CA ARG A 140 18.38 -6.15 11.53
C ARG A 140 18.75 -7.56 11.05
N GLU A 141 19.75 -8.18 11.69
CA GLU A 141 20.16 -9.55 11.38
C GLU A 141 19.03 -10.57 11.62
N ARG A 142 18.24 -10.39 12.68
CA ARG A 142 17.09 -11.25 12.96
C ARG A 142 16.00 -11.09 11.92
N VAL A 143 15.70 -9.86 11.50
CA VAL A 143 14.76 -9.58 10.42
C VAL A 143 15.23 -10.21 9.11
N ASN A 144 16.51 -10.08 8.77
CA ASN A 144 17.10 -10.71 7.58
C ASN A 144 16.93 -12.24 7.61
N LYS A 145 17.22 -12.87 8.75
CA LYS A 145 17.07 -14.31 8.91
C LYS A 145 15.61 -14.76 8.74
N GLU A 146 14.67 -14.08 9.38
CA GLU A 146 13.24 -14.39 9.25
C GLU A 146 12.74 -14.20 7.81
N MET A 147 13.23 -13.21 7.08
CA MET A 147 12.91 -13.03 5.65
C MET A 147 13.40 -14.24 4.82
N THR A 148 14.64 -14.70 5.04
CA THR A 148 15.16 -15.88 4.34
C THR A 148 14.34 -17.13 4.64
N GLU A 149 14.06 -17.39 5.92
CA GLU A 149 13.24 -18.53 6.37
C GLU A 149 11.85 -18.49 5.69
N ALA A 150 11.17 -17.35 5.74
CA ALA A 150 9.84 -17.20 5.15
C ALA A 150 9.85 -17.34 3.61
N ILE A 151 10.85 -16.80 2.93
CA ILE A 151 10.99 -16.95 1.47
C ILE A 151 11.19 -18.43 1.11
N GLN A 152 11.96 -19.19 1.89
CA GLN A 152 12.14 -20.62 1.69
C GLN A 152 10.84 -21.39 1.91
N GLU A 153 10.11 -21.10 2.98
CA GLU A 153 8.80 -21.73 3.26
C GLU A 153 7.79 -21.44 2.14
N ILE A 154 7.72 -20.19 1.64
CA ILE A 154 6.87 -19.84 0.50
C ILE A 154 7.29 -20.59 -0.76
N SER A 155 8.60 -20.70 -1.02
CA SER A 155 9.12 -21.44 -2.17
C SER A 155 8.74 -22.92 -2.11
N HIS A 156 8.82 -23.56 -0.94
CA HIS A 156 8.37 -24.93 -0.71
C HIS A 156 6.86 -25.06 -0.87
N LEU A 157 6.09 -24.14 -0.30
CA LEU A 157 4.63 -24.14 -0.34
C LEU A 157 4.08 -24.07 -1.76
N VAL A 158 4.58 -23.13 -2.55
CA VAL A 158 4.09 -22.91 -3.92
C VAL A 158 4.71 -23.90 -4.91
N GLY A 159 5.97 -24.28 -4.69
CA GLY A 159 6.70 -25.22 -5.55
C GLY A 159 7.18 -24.62 -6.87
N ASN A 160 7.65 -25.47 -7.77
CA ASN A 160 8.06 -25.10 -9.12
C ASN A 160 9.09 -23.97 -9.22
N GLY A 161 9.94 -23.81 -8.19
CA GLY A 161 10.95 -22.75 -8.15
C GLY A 161 10.37 -21.35 -7.90
N TYR A 162 9.15 -21.26 -7.41
CA TYR A 162 8.51 -19.99 -7.06
C TYR A 162 9.34 -19.19 -6.05
N ARG A 163 9.43 -17.91 -6.26
CA ARG A 163 9.92 -16.93 -5.28
C ARG A 163 9.02 -15.69 -5.35
N PRO A 164 8.73 -15.04 -4.21
CA PRO A 164 8.00 -13.78 -4.22
C PRO A 164 8.81 -12.70 -4.95
N ASP A 165 8.13 -11.84 -5.66
CA ASP A 165 8.73 -10.68 -6.32
C ASP A 165 8.83 -9.47 -5.39
N CYS A 166 7.98 -9.42 -4.36
CA CYS A 166 7.89 -8.35 -3.37
C CYS A 166 7.85 -8.93 -1.95
N ILE A 167 8.47 -8.26 -0.99
CA ILE A 167 8.27 -8.49 0.45
C ILE A 167 7.34 -7.41 1.00
N MET A 168 6.33 -7.83 1.76
CA MET A 168 5.27 -6.97 2.29
C MET A 168 5.56 -6.53 3.71
N GLY A 169 6.61 -5.74 3.94
CA GLY A 169 6.92 -5.16 5.25
C GLY A 169 6.15 -3.88 5.53
N GLY A 170 6.00 -3.48 6.78
CA GLY A 170 5.45 -2.17 7.13
C GLY A 170 6.48 -1.06 6.92
N PHE A 171 7.65 -1.22 7.53
CA PHE A 171 8.89 -0.64 7.06
C PHE A 171 10.05 -1.61 7.32
N LEU A 172 11.03 -1.50 6.47
CA LEU A 172 12.27 -2.27 6.55
C LEU A 172 13.43 -1.28 6.60
N SER A 173 14.43 -1.56 7.44
CA SER A 173 15.63 -0.72 7.48
C SER A 173 16.39 -0.75 6.15
N ALA A 174 17.24 0.24 5.90
CA ALA A 174 18.12 0.26 4.74
C ALA A 174 18.97 -1.02 4.64
N ASN A 175 19.43 -1.56 5.77
CA ASN A 175 20.15 -2.84 5.81
C ASN A 175 19.27 -4.02 5.35
N ASN A 176 18.02 -4.09 5.79
CA ASN A 176 17.11 -5.16 5.39
C ASN A 176 16.79 -5.08 3.89
N LEU A 177 16.61 -3.87 3.35
CA LEU A 177 16.38 -3.67 1.92
C LEU A 177 17.60 -4.03 1.07
N ALA A 178 18.80 -3.67 1.53
CA ALA A 178 20.04 -4.08 0.89
C ALA A 178 20.20 -5.60 0.91
N TYR A 179 19.87 -6.25 2.05
CA TYR A 179 19.89 -7.71 2.17
C TYR A 179 18.95 -8.39 1.18
N LEU A 180 17.72 -7.90 1.04
CA LEU A 180 16.76 -8.43 0.06
C LEU A 180 17.32 -8.36 -1.36
N ALA A 181 17.89 -7.22 -1.76
CA ALA A 181 18.46 -7.05 -3.09
C ALA A 181 19.70 -7.94 -3.32
N GLU A 182 20.64 -7.95 -2.38
CA GLU A 182 21.95 -8.55 -2.56
C GLU A 182 21.99 -10.04 -2.26
N LYS A 183 21.19 -10.53 -1.32
CA LYS A 183 21.20 -11.94 -0.87
C LYS A 183 20.00 -12.72 -1.38
N GLU A 184 18.83 -12.12 -1.41
CA GLU A 184 17.60 -12.79 -1.80
C GLU A 184 17.21 -12.53 -3.25
N ASN A 185 17.88 -11.60 -3.95
CA ASN A 185 17.56 -11.18 -5.32
C ASN A 185 16.09 -10.73 -5.45
N ILE A 186 15.58 -10.06 -4.40
CA ILE A 186 14.25 -9.45 -4.37
C ILE A 186 14.43 -7.94 -4.38
N HIS A 187 13.87 -7.30 -5.38
CA HIS A 187 14.12 -5.90 -5.70
C HIS A 187 12.88 -5.00 -5.51
N VAL A 188 11.84 -5.52 -4.87
CA VAL A 188 10.62 -4.77 -4.56
C VAL A 188 10.25 -5.06 -3.10
N ALA A 189 9.97 -4.03 -2.32
CA ALA A 189 9.47 -4.18 -0.97
C ALA A 189 8.43 -3.12 -0.65
N HIS A 190 7.31 -3.52 -0.04
CA HIS A 190 6.54 -2.59 0.76
C HIS A 190 7.36 -2.30 2.01
N SER A 191 7.88 -1.11 2.14
CA SER A 191 8.89 -0.79 3.15
C SER A 191 8.73 0.58 3.79
N VAL A 192 7.67 1.30 3.46
CA VAL A 192 7.30 2.57 4.10
C VAL A 192 5.79 2.63 4.33
N ILE A 193 5.40 3.40 5.32
CA ILE A 193 4.01 3.70 5.63
C ILE A 193 3.93 5.21 5.87
N TRP A 194 3.85 5.97 4.80
CA TRP A 194 3.87 7.42 4.85
C TRP A 194 2.69 8.01 5.64
N SER A 195 1.52 7.39 5.53
CA SER A 195 0.29 7.84 6.19
C SER A 195 0.19 7.44 7.66
N GLN A 196 1.16 6.71 8.20
CA GLN A 196 1.16 6.22 9.58
C GLN A 196 2.29 6.84 10.41
N HIS A 197 2.17 8.10 10.71
CA HIS A 197 3.03 8.74 11.70
C HIS A 197 2.56 8.36 13.11
N GLU A 198 3.45 7.75 13.91
CA GLU A 198 3.21 7.31 15.29
C GLU A 198 1.99 6.37 15.51
N VAL A 199 1.48 5.75 14.46
CA VAL A 199 0.44 4.72 14.60
C VAL A 199 1.07 3.43 15.11
N ASP A 200 0.33 2.72 15.96
CA ASP A 200 0.79 1.49 16.61
C ASP A 200 2.11 1.67 17.42
N GLY A 201 2.39 2.91 17.79
CA GLY A 201 3.49 3.27 18.67
C GLY A 201 4.85 3.39 18.01
N GLY A 202 4.91 3.61 16.70
CA GLY A 202 6.14 3.83 15.96
C GLY A 202 6.11 5.05 15.04
N GLY A 203 7.16 5.84 15.03
CA GLY A 203 7.37 6.97 14.12
C GLY A 203 8.31 6.61 12.97
N ALA A 204 7.83 6.66 11.74
CA ALA A 204 8.60 6.34 10.53
C ALA A 204 8.30 7.30 9.38
N ASP A 205 8.08 8.56 9.70
CA ASP A 205 7.75 9.61 8.73
C ASP A 205 8.99 10.20 8.05
N GLY A 206 8.80 10.79 6.89
CA GLY A 206 9.83 11.51 6.13
C GLY A 206 10.10 10.95 4.74
N SER A 207 9.46 9.84 4.36
CA SER A 207 9.63 9.23 3.04
C SER A 207 8.84 9.93 1.94
N ILE A 208 9.12 9.57 0.72
CA ILE A 208 8.25 9.83 -0.44
C ILE A 208 7.06 8.87 -0.36
N SER A 209 5.83 9.34 -0.63
CA SER A 209 4.61 8.50 -0.60
C SER A 209 4.38 7.68 -1.87
N TYR A 210 5.23 7.84 -2.88
CA TYR A 210 5.26 7.06 -4.12
C TYR A 210 6.59 6.32 -4.24
N PRO A 211 6.73 5.38 -5.19
CA PRO A 211 7.91 4.53 -5.23
C PRO A 211 9.22 5.31 -5.41
N TYR A 212 10.25 4.87 -4.73
CA TYR A 212 11.61 5.41 -4.86
C TYR A 212 12.65 4.36 -4.48
N TYR A 213 13.90 4.58 -4.86
CA TYR A 213 15.01 3.77 -4.36
C TYR A 213 15.56 4.39 -3.08
N PRO A 214 15.57 3.66 -1.96
CA PRO A 214 16.07 4.17 -0.68
C PRO A 214 17.58 4.31 -0.66
N SER A 215 18.04 5.22 0.19
CA SER A 215 19.43 5.43 0.52
C SER A 215 19.96 4.33 1.45
N LYS A 216 21.27 4.02 1.32
CA LYS A 216 21.98 3.17 2.30
C LYS A 216 22.07 3.79 3.69
N GLU A 217 21.86 5.09 3.81
CA GLU A 217 21.91 5.79 5.08
C GLU A 217 20.61 5.65 5.88
N HIS A 218 19.45 5.63 5.19
CA HIS A 218 18.15 5.61 5.84
C HIS A 218 17.04 5.20 4.86
N PHE A 219 16.17 4.29 5.25
CA PHE A 219 15.13 3.75 4.38
C PHE A 219 14.10 4.80 3.90
N CYS A 220 13.80 5.85 4.69
CA CYS A 220 12.91 6.95 4.28
C CYS A 220 13.59 7.96 3.34
N LYS A 221 14.91 7.95 3.23
CA LYS A 221 15.68 8.88 2.40
C LYS A 221 15.77 8.35 0.98
N ALA A 222 15.46 9.18 0.00
CA ALA A 222 15.74 8.85 -1.40
C ALA A 222 17.25 8.84 -1.67
N ALA A 223 17.74 7.80 -2.34
CA ALA A 223 19.15 7.68 -2.74
C ALA A 223 19.58 8.85 -3.63
N GLN A 224 20.76 9.42 -3.33
CA GLN A 224 21.29 10.58 -4.00
C GLN A 224 22.13 10.25 -5.25
N GLY A 225 22.63 9.02 -5.34
CA GLY A 225 23.45 8.57 -6.46
C GLY A 225 23.85 7.10 -6.32
N SER A 226 24.67 6.61 -7.24
CA SER A 226 25.03 5.19 -7.33
C SER A 226 25.73 4.61 -6.10
N SER A 227 26.50 5.42 -5.36
CA SER A 227 27.17 4.99 -4.13
C SER A 227 26.23 4.80 -2.95
N ASP A 228 25.10 5.51 -2.96
CA ASP A 228 24.08 5.55 -1.91
C ASP A 228 22.86 4.69 -2.21
N PHE A 229 22.82 4.09 -3.38
CA PHE A 229 21.70 3.39 -3.95
C PHE A 229 21.52 1.98 -3.37
N ILE A 230 20.27 1.62 -2.99
CA ILE A 230 19.85 0.25 -2.72
C ILE A 230 18.97 -0.20 -3.89
N ASP A 231 19.34 -1.30 -4.56
CA ASP A 231 18.59 -1.84 -5.71
C ASP A 231 17.32 -2.62 -5.28
N CYS A 232 16.53 -1.99 -4.41
CA CYS A 232 15.23 -2.47 -3.99
C CYS A 232 14.28 -1.27 -3.92
N VAL A 233 13.24 -1.26 -4.77
CA VAL A 233 12.27 -0.16 -4.73
C VAL A 233 11.42 -0.23 -3.48
N SER A 234 11.28 0.90 -2.81
CA SER A 234 10.41 1.09 -1.65
C SER A 234 9.02 1.49 -2.11
N LEU A 235 8.02 0.73 -1.69
CA LEU A 235 6.61 0.96 -1.96
C LEU A 235 5.87 1.33 -0.67
N ASP A 236 4.84 2.16 -0.76
CA ASP A 236 3.90 2.41 0.33
C ASP A 236 2.80 1.34 0.39
N GLY A 237 2.15 1.18 1.52
CA GLY A 237 1.08 0.21 1.75
C GLY A 237 -0.32 0.78 1.68
N TRP A 238 -0.46 2.10 1.70
CA TRP A 238 -1.75 2.78 1.64
C TRP A 238 -1.74 4.00 0.73
N SER A 239 -2.87 4.22 0.07
CA SER A 239 -3.12 5.46 -0.64
C SER A 239 -3.34 6.62 0.34
N VAL A 240 -2.87 7.80 -0.01
CA VAL A 240 -2.88 8.97 0.87
C VAL A 240 -3.96 9.96 0.43
N ASP A 241 -4.84 10.32 1.36
CA ASP A 241 -5.55 11.58 1.34
C ASP A 241 -4.61 12.64 1.92
N PHE A 242 -4.00 13.43 1.04
CA PHE A 242 -2.90 14.33 1.41
C PHE A 242 -3.34 15.42 2.38
N LEU A 243 -4.53 15.96 2.19
CA LEU A 243 -5.03 17.04 3.01
C LEU A 243 -5.44 16.52 4.40
N ASN A 244 -6.15 15.39 4.45
CA ASN A 244 -6.53 14.77 5.71
C ASN A 244 -5.31 14.32 6.52
N ALA A 245 -4.37 13.65 5.87
CA ALA A 245 -3.12 13.20 6.51
C ALA A 245 -2.33 14.37 7.11
N THR A 246 -2.35 15.54 6.47
CA THR A 246 -1.63 16.72 6.92
C THR A 246 -2.36 17.49 8.02
N VAL A 247 -3.66 17.75 7.83
CA VAL A 247 -4.40 18.69 8.69
C VAL A 247 -5.02 18.01 9.90
N SER A 248 -5.38 16.74 9.83
CA SER A 248 -5.98 16.00 10.95
C SER A 248 -4.99 15.51 12.01
N GLY A 249 -3.72 15.81 11.85
CA GLY A 249 -2.73 15.64 12.92
C GLY A 249 -1.56 14.72 12.62
N GLY A 250 -1.49 14.07 11.47
CA GLY A 250 -0.36 13.25 11.11
C GLY A 250 0.91 14.07 10.96
N VAL A 251 1.15 14.53 9.76
CA VAL A 251 2.31 15.36 9.43
C VAL A 251 2.26 16.73 10.12
N ASN A 252 1.08 17.23 10.46
CA ASN A 252 0.89 18.51 11.15
C ASN A 252 1.23 18.47 12.65
N GLY A 253 1.48 17.31 13.21
CA GLY A 253 2.16 17.11 14.49
C GLY A 253 1.48 17.64 15.76
N THR A 254 0.30 18.23 15.67
CA THR A 254 -0.44 18.69 16.86
C THR A 254 -1.15 17.55 17.55
N THR A 255 -1.43 16.50 16.83
CA THR A 255 -1.97 15.24 17.35
C THR A 255 -1.34 14.07 16.59
N PRO A 256 -0.92 13.01 17.26
CA PRO A 256 -0.45 11.80 16.60
C PRO A 256 -1.46 11.33 15.55
N PHE A 257 -0.97 10.75 14.48
CA PHE A 257 -1.78 10.16 13.43
C PHE A 257 -2.43 8.87 13.97
N ASN A 258 -3.34 9.02 14.91
CA ASN A 258 -3.97 7.91 15.60
C ASN A 258 -5.48 8.07 15.60
N GLY A 259 -6.16 7.16 15.03
CA GLY A 259 -7.61 7.08 15.06
C GLY A 259 -8.26 7.19 13.70
N ALA A 260 -9.56 6.93 13.70
CA ALA A 260 -10.38 6.82 12.48
C ALA A 260 -10.30 8.07 11.59
N ALA A 261 -10.23 9.25 12.21
CA ALA A 261 -10.18 10.52 11.46
C ALA A 261 -8.95 10.65 10.57
N SER A 262 -7.78 10.21 11.04
CA SER A 262 -6.52 10.32 10.31
C SER A 262 -6.35 9.23 9.24
N ARG A 263 -7.11 8.16 9.31
CA ARG A 263 -7.07 7.04 8.36
C ARG A 263 -8.20 7.08 7.32
N ARG A 264 -9.08 8.09 7.37
CA ARG A 264 -10.18 8.22 6.41
C ARG A 264 -9.65 8.35 5.00
N GLY A 265 -10.23 7.57 4.10
CA GLY A 265 -9.84 7.54 2.70
C GLY A 265 -8.55 6.76 2.42
N VAL A 266 -7.72 6.50 3.43
CA VAL A 266 -6.43 5.82 3.30
C VAL A 266 -6.62 4.31 3.12
N GLY A 267 -7.26 3.63 4.09
CA GLY A 267 -7.58 2.22 4.03
C GLY A 267 -9.05 1.99 3.70
N PRO A 268 -9.42 1.36 2.57
CA PRO A 268 -10.82 1.19 2.22
C PRO A 268 -11.62 0.44 3.28
N ILE A 269 -11.11 -0.64 3.85
CA ILE A 269 -11.85 -1.44 4.83
C ILE A 269 -12.16 -0.63 6.10
N GLU A 270 -11.21 0.14 6.60
CA GLU A 270 -11.39 1.02 7.76
C GLU A 270 -12.39 2.12 7.45
N THR A 271 -12.26 2.74 6.28
CA THR A 271 -13.14 3.82 5.85
C THR A 271 -14.59 3.34 5.71
N TYR A 272 -14.82 2.17 5.09
CA TYR A 272 -16.16 1.57 5.05
C TYR A 272 -16.65 1.16 6.45
N GLY A 273 -15.75 0.65 7.28
CA GLY A 273 -16.06 0.26 8.65
C GLY A 273 -16.57 1.41 9.49
N ASP A 274 -15.94 2.56 9.38
CA ASP A 274 -16.29 3.76 10.16
C ASP A 274 -17.55 4.47 9.63
N TRP A 275 -17.79 4.45 8.30
CA TRP A 275 -18.79 5.30 7.66
C TRP A 275 -19.91 4.52 6.95
N GLY A 276 -19.85 3.19 6.91
CA GLY A 276 -20.77 2.35 6.11
C GLY A 276 -20.45 2.39 4.62
N LEU A 277 -21.18 1.56 3.86
CA LEU A 277 -20.86 1.34 2.44
C LEU A 277 -21.05 2.56 1.55
N ASP A 278 -22.03 3.42 1.83
CA ASP A 278 -22.36 4.53 0.95
C ASP A 278 -21.44 5.74 1.20
N ILE A 279 -21.36 6.21 2.45
CA ILE A 279 -20.50 7.34 2.81
C ILE A 279 -19.03 6.94 2.69
N GLY A 280 -18.67 5.75 3.19
CA GLY A 280 -17.31 5.23 3.04
C GLY A 280 -16.87 5.13 1.59
N ASN A 281 -17.78 4.77 0.67
CA ASN A 281 -17.46 4.75 -0.76
C ASN A 281 -17.18 6.14 -1.34
N LEU A 282 -17.85 7.19 -0.87
CA LEU A 282 -17.55 8.56 -1.28
C LEU A 282 -16.12 8.96 -0.87
N GLU A 283 -15.74 8.65 0.38
CA GLU A 283 -14.40 8.93 0.90
C GLU A 283 -13.31 8.17 0.12
N VAL A 284 -13.50 6.86 -0.06
CA VAL A 284 -12.54 6.03 -0.80
C VAL A 284 -12.40 6.51 -2.24
N MET A 285 -13.50 6.83 -2.91
CA MET A 285 -13.46 7.33 -4.28
C MET A 285 -12.85 8.73 -4.37
N HIS A 286 -13.00 9.56 -3.34
CA HIS A 286 -12.33 10.85 -3.25
C HIS A 286 -10.81 10.64 -3.19
N THR A 287 -10.32 9.85 -2.21
CA THR A 287 -8.89 9.55 -2.09
C THR A 287 -8.32 8.98 -3.38
N GLN A 288 -9.01 8.01 -3.99
CA GLN A 288 -8.54 7.45 -5.26
C GLN A 288 -8.49 8.48 -6.39
N SER A 289 -9.41 9.45 -6.42
CA SER A 289 -9.39 10.50 -7.44
C SER A 289 -8.17 11.42 -7.36
N LEU A 290 -7.62 11.61 -6.16
CA LEU A 290 -6.39 12.39 -5.99
C LEU A 290 -5.21 11.75 -6.74
N HIS A 291 -5.18 10.41 -6.79
CA HIS A 291 -4.13 9.65 -7.47
C HIS A 291 -4.47 9.35 -8.94
N PHE A 292 -5.74 9.04 -9.24
CA PHE A 292 -6.16 8.55 -10.55
C PHE A 292 -6.62 9.64 -11.51
N ASP A 293 -7.04 10.80 -11.02
CA ASP A 293 -7.41 11.95 -11.85
C ASP A 293 -6.24 12.96 -11.83
N ARG A 294 -6.20 13.86 -10.85
CA ARG A 294 -5.17 14.91 -10.81
C ARG A 294 -3.74 14.37 -10.66
N GLY A 295 -3.52 13.37 -9.81
CA GLY A 295 -2.21 12.73 -9.66
C GLY A 295 -1.72 12.08 -10.95
N PHE A 296 -2.64 11.43 -11.68
CA PHE A 296 -2.34 10.85 -13.00
C PHE A 296 -1.94 11.92 -14.02
N GLU A 297 -2.65 13.06 -14.09
CA GLU A 297 -2.29 14.17 -14.97
C GLU A 297 -0.89 14.73 -14.67
N LEU A 298 -0.55 14.84 -13.38
CA LEU A 298 0.71 15.44 -12.95
C LEU A 298 1.91 14.49 -13.08
N ASN A 299 1.69 13.19 -12.84
CA ASN A 299 2.78 12.20 -12.75
C ASN A 299 2.84 11.25 -13.96
N GLY A 300 1.83 11.26 -14.85
CA GLY A 300 1.76 10.39 -16.01
C GLY A 300 1.34 8.95 -15.70
N PHE A 301 1.11 8.60 -14.44
CA PHE A 301 0.52 7.34 -13.97
C PHE A 301 -0.18 7.54 -12.62
N GLY A 302 -1.07 6.63 -12.27
CA GLY A 302 -1.75 6.61 -10.98
C GLY A 302 -1.56 5.28 -10.27
N TRP A 303 -1.43 5.33 -8.95
CA TRP A 303 -1.26 4.12 -8.13
C TRP A 303 -1.99 4.23 -6.80
N ILE A 304 -2.72 3.16 -6.46
CA ILE A 304 -3.47 2.99 -5.21
C ILE A 304 -2.98 1.71 -4.54
N PRO A 305 -2.10 1.80 -3.54
CA PRO A 305 -1.75 0.66 -2.69
C PRO A 305 -2.78 0.47 -1.58
N ASN A 306 -3.04 -0.80 -1.21
CA ASN A 306 -3.86 -1.15 -0.07
C ASN A 306 -3.39 -2.45 0.58
N ILE A 307 -3.52 -2.50 1.91
CA ILE A 307 -3.35 -3.71 2.71
C ILE A 307 -4.64 -3.95 3.48
N TRP A 308 -5.18 -5.15 3.38
CA TRP A 308 -6.36 -5.59 4.12
C TRP A 308 -5.97 -6.76 5.03
N GLU A 309 -6.31 -6.64 6.29
CA GLU A 309 -6.13 -7.72 7.25
C GLU A 309 -7.31 -8.69 7.14
N ALA A 310 -7.06 -9.97 6.83
CA ALA A 310 -8.13 -10.98 6.75
C ALA A 310 -8.95 -11.05 8.06
N ALA A 311 -8.27 -10.85 9.20
CA ALA A 311 -8.91 -10.81 10.51
C ALA A 311 -10.04 -9.79 10.62
N LEU A 312 -9.99 -8.67 9.91
CA LEU A 312 -11.01 -7.62 9.97
C LEU A 312 -12.40 -8.09 9.53
N ALA A 313 -12.51 -9.23 8.82
CA ALA A 313 -13.79 -9.81 8.48
C ALA A 313 -14.58 -10.35 9.68
N LYS A 314 -13.90 -10.67 10.79
CA LYS A 314 -14.50 -11.32 11.97
C LYS A 314 -14.21 -10.62 13.30
N ILE A 315 -13.55 -9.44 13.30
CA ILE A 315 -13.22 -8.73 14.55
C ILE A 315 -14.45 -7.98 15.07
N PRO A 316 -14.98 -8.36 16.27
CA PRO A 316 -16.19 -7.75 16.81
C PRO A 316 -15.98 -6.32 17.37
N GLU A 317 -14.73 -5.87 17.48
CA GLU A 317 -14.37 -4.62 18.17
C GLU A 317 -14.79 -3.35 17.43
N ARG A 318 -15.10 -3.47 16.14
CA ARG A 318 -15.69 -2.38 15.34
C ARG A 318 -17.20 -2.54 15.26
N GLN A 319 -17.88 -2.45 16.41
CA GLN A 319 -19.33 -2.62 16.52
C GLN A 319 -20.10 -1.41 15.98
N HIS A 320 -20.05 -1.19 14.70
CA HIS A 320 -21.04 -0.33 14.08
C HIS A 320 -22.30 -1.14 13.72
N PRO A 321 -23.49 -0.55 13.76
CA PRO A 321 -24.75 -1.26 13.49
C PRO A 321 -24.84 -1.93 12.12
N TRP A 322 -23.99 -1.50 11.15
CA TRP A 322 -23.93 -2.04 9.80
C TRP A 322 -22.85 -3.14 9.62
N TRP A 323 -22.03 -3.42 10.66
CA TRP A 323 -20.99 -4.43 10.60
C TRP A 323 -21.54 -5.79 10.97
N ASP A 324 -21.65 -6.68 9.99
CA ASP A 324 -22.01 -8.09 10.14
C ASP A 324 -20.91 -8.98 9.53
N ASP A 325 -21.06 -10.30 9.65
CA ASP A 325 -20.09 -11.28 9.14
C ASP A 325 -19.82 -11.20 7.64
N THR A 326 -20.64 -10.48 6.88
CA THR A 326 -20.49 -10.30 5.42
C THR A 326 -20.00 -8.92 5.04
N PHE A 327 -19.86 -8.01 6.00
CA PHE A 327 -19.57 -6.61 5.73
C PHE A 327 -18.26 -6.40 4.96
N ALA A 328 -17.18 -7.08 5.38
CA ALA A 328 -15.88 -6.94 4.72
C ALA A 328 -15.94 -7.38 3.24
N TYR A 329 -16.68 -8.42 2.93
CA TYR A 329 -16.88 -8.89 1.54
C TYR A 329 -17.67 -7.88 0.72
N ARG A 330 -18.74 -7.31 1.30
CA ARG A 330 -19.53 -6.25 0.64
C ARG A 330 -18.72 -4.98 0.43
N ALA A 331 -17.88 -4.62 1.39
CA ALA A 331 -16.96 -3.50 1.26
C ALA A 331 -15.93 -3.73 0.14
N MET A 332 -15.33 -4.93 0.08
CA MET A 332 -14.41 -5.31 -1.00
C MET A 332 -15.11 -5.25 -2.37
N GLU A 333 -16.28 -5.86 -2.51
CA GLU A 333 -17.05 -5.82 -3.75
C GLU A 333 -17.42 -4.40 -4.15
N ARG A 334 -17.87 -3.57 -3.18
CA ARG A 334 -18.23 -2.17 -3.40
C ARG A 334 -17.02 -1.37 -3.89
N TRP A 335 -15.89 -1.51 -3.22
CA TRP A 335 -14.66 -0.83 -3.59
C TRP A 335 -14.21 -1.17 -5.01
N VAL A 336 -14.02 -2.46 -5.30
CA VAL A 336 -13.57 -2.94 -6.62
C VAL A 336 -14.52 -2.48 -7.73
N THR A 337 -15.83 -2.68 -7.52
CA THR A 337 -16.87 -2.30 -8.51
C THR A 337 -16.87 -0.81 -8.77
N SER A 338 -16.81 0.01 -7.72
CA SER A 338 -16.83 1.47 -7.84
C SER A 338 -15.57 1.98 -8.54
N THR A 339 -14.41 1.38 -8.23
CA THR A 339 -13.13 1.69 -8.86
C THR A 339 -13.15 1.41 -10.37
N ILE A 340 -13.56 0.20 -10.76
CA ILE A 340 -13.66 -0.18 -12.19
C ILE A 340 -14.70 0.66 -12.94
N LYS A 341 -15.84 0.94 -12.30
CA LYS A 341 -16.88 1.77 -12.91
C LYS A 341 -16.39 3.19 -13.21
N ARG A 342 -15.59 3.76 -12.31
CA ARG A 342 -15.07 5.14 -12.47
C ARG A 342 -13.84 5.20 -13.38
N TRP A 343 -12.96 4.21 -13.29
CA TRP A 343 -11.74 4.11 -14.09
C TRP A 343 -11.66 2.74 -14.77
N PRO A 344 -12.34 2.55 -15.93
CA PRO A 344 -12.43 1.24 -16.59
C PRO A 344 -11.09 0.68 -17.09
N ASP A 345 -10.07 1.53 -17.22
CA ASP A 345 -8.71 1.20 -17.63
C ASP A 345 -7.80 0.78 -16.49
N VAL A 346 -8.30 0.82 -15.23
CA VAL A 346 -7.53 0.47 -14.05
C VAL A 346 -7.07 -1.00 -14.09
N LYS A 347 -5.82 -1.21 -13.67
CA LYS A 347 -5.21 -2.54 -13.61
C LYS A 347 -5.01 -2.95 -12.15
N PHE A 348 -5.63 -4.06 -11.76
CA PHE A 348 -5.41 -4.69 -10.48
C PHE A 348 -4.28 -5.70 -10.63
N VAL A 349 -3.12 -5.41 -10.05
CA VAL A 349 -1.88 -6.18 -10.19
C VAL A 349 -1.27 -6.48 -8.84
N THR A 350 -0.32 -7.42 -8.77
CA THR A 350 0.41 -7.69 -7.53
C THR A 350 1.38 -6.55 -7.21
N PHE A 351 1.83 -6.46 -5.95
CA PHE A 351 2.86 -5.50 -5.56
C PHE A 351 4.16 -5.74 -6.30
N GLY A 352 4.53 -7.01 -6.52
CA GLY A 352 5.72 -7.37 -7.28
C GLY A 352 5.64 -6.93 -8.75
N GLU A 353 4.51 -7.17 -9.42
CA GLU A 353 4.30 -6.73 -10.81
C GLU A 353 4.37 -5.21 -10.95
N TYR A 354 3.72 -4.49 -10.05
CA TYR A 354 3.77 -3.03 -10.04
C TYR A 354 5.19 -2.50 -9.80
N GLY A 355 5.88 -3.01 -8.80
CA GLY A 355 7.25 -2.62 -8.50
C GLY A 355 8.22 -2.91 -9.66
N LYS A 356 8.05 -4.04 -10.36
CA LYS A 356 8.82 -4.34 -11.58
C LYS A 356 8.53 -3.36 -12.72
N ALA A 357 7.25 -3.01 -12.92
CA ALA A 357 6.87 -2.02 -13.94
C ALA A 357 7.49 -0.66 -13.63
N TRP A 358 7.49 -0.24 -12.37
CA TRP A 358 8.12 0.98 -11.92
C TRP A 358 9.65 0.96 -12.13
N ARG A 359 10.33 -0.13 -11.72
CA ARG A 359 11.77 -0.32 -11.93
C ARG A 359 12.18 -0.38 -13.42
N ASN A 360 11.29 -0.82 -14.29
CA ASN A 360 11.52 -0.79 -15.73
C ASN A 360 11.54 0.65 -16.25
N GLN A 361 10.70 1.52 -15.72
CA GLN A 361 10.63 2.94 -16.08
C GLN A 361 11.74 3.76 -15.42
N PHE A 362 11.97 3.58 -14.13
CA PHE A 362 12.93 4.34 -13.34
C PHE A 362 14.11 3.45 -12.91
N LYS A 363 15.32 3.79 -13.36
CA LYS A 363 16.53 3.03 -13.03
C LYS A 363 17.24 3.57 -11.78
N ASP A 364 16.95 4.79 -11.42
CA ASP A 364 17.36 5.50 -10.20
C ASP A 364 16.36 6.61 -9.87
N ASN A 365 16.67 7.43 -8.88
CA ASN A 365 15.80 8.52 -8.45
C ASN A 365 15.97 9.82 -9.28
N SER A 366 16.83 9.86 -10.27
CA SER A 366 17.17 11.11 -10.99
C SER A 366 15.99 11.72 -11.75
N GLN A 367 15.04 10.87 -12.17
CA GLN A 367 13.85 11.27 -12.92
C GLN A 367 12.58 11.33 -12.06
N ILE A 368 12.68 11.02 -10.76
CA ILE A 368 11.52 11.11 -9.86
C ILE A 368 11.19 12.58 -9.64
N ASN A 369 9.93 12.91 -9.89
CA ASN A 369 9.38 14.25 -9.69
C ASN A 369 7.87 14.16 -9.48
N TYR A 370 7.44 13.68 -8.32
CA TYR A 370 6.03 13.50 -8.01
C TYR A 370 5.40 14.80 -7.52
N ARG A 371 4.20 15.06 -8.04
CA ARG A 371 3.38 16.21 -7.65
C ARG A 371 1.98 15.74 -7.30
N PHE A 372 1.45 16.24 -6.18
CA PHE A 372 0.06 16.03 -5.80
C PHE A 372 -0.54 17.34 -5.38
N GLU A 373 -1.78 17.55 -5.75
CA GLU A 373 -2.56 18.74 -5.43
C GLU A 373 -3.94 18.30 -4.96
N GLU A 374 -4.34 18.79 -3.81
CA GLU A 374 -5.66 18.54 -3.26
C GLU A 374 -6.27 19.82 -2.77
N LYS A 375 -7.53 20.03 -3.19
CA LYS A 375 -8.38 21.10 -2.71
C LYS A 375 -9.52 20.49 -1.94
N GLY A 376 -9.65 20.85 -0.67
CA GLY A 376 -10.69 20.35 0.19
C GLY A 376 -12.09 20.69 -0.34
N LEU A 377 -12.97 19.69 -0.31
CA LEU A 377 -14.35 19.79 -0.77
C LEU A 377 -15.35 19.88 0.38
N GLY A 378 -14.89 19.72 1.63
CA GLY A 378 -15.77 19.67 2.79
C GLY A 378 -16.61 18.38 2.89
N ILE A 379 -16.23 17.34 2.16
CA ILE A 379 -16.87 16.03 2.18
C ILE A 379 -15.99 15.09 3.02
N GLY A 380 -16.58 14.46 4.01
CA GLY A 380 -15.91 13.48 4.82
C GLY A 380 -14.64 13.98 5.49
N SER A 381 -13.51 13.39 5.16
CA SER A 381 -12.19 13.78 5.65
C SER A 381 -11.59 14.98 4.92
N SER A 382 -12.16 15.39 3.80
CA SER A 382 -11.65 16.51 3.03
C SER A 382 -11.99 17.85 3.68
N TRP A 383 -10.96 18.67 3.96
CA TRP A 383 -11.09 19.98 4.62
C TRP A 383 -11.52 21.04 3.62
N GLY A 384 -12.78 21.51 3.73
CA GLY A 384 -13.46 22.33 2.72
C GLY A 384 -12.79 23.63 2.31
N ASN A 385 -11.96 24.21 3.16
CA ASN A 385 -11.36 25.54 2.92
C ASN A 385 -9.84 25.48 2.68
N GLU A 386 -9.25 24.31 2.75
CA GLU A 386 -7.80 24.12 2.63
C GLU A 386 -7.43 23.58 1.24
N GLU A 387 -6.25 23.92 0.79
CA GLU A 387 -5.61 23.40 -0.41
C GLU A 387 -4.15 23.07 -0.08
N ILE A 388 -3.71 21.88 -0.48
CA ILE A 388 -2.35 21.42 -0.28
C ILE A 388 -1.71 21.05 -1.60
N LYS A 389 -0.40 21.30 -1.70
CA LYS A 389 0.44 20.85 -2.81
C LYS A 389 1.65 20.13 -2.26
N TRP A 390 1.93 18.95 -2.79
CA TRP A 390 3.12 18.18 -2.48
C TRP A 390 4.04 18.07 -3.69
N PHE A 391 5.33 18.23 -3.45
CA PHE A 391 6.42 18.10 -4.41
C PHE A 391 7.44 17.14 -3.81
N MET A 392 7.68 16.01 -4.47
CA MET A 392 8.55 14.94 -3.95
C MET A 392 9.50 14.48 -5.05
N ASN A 393 10.78 14.60 -4.81
CA ASN A 393 11.84 14.19 -5.73
C ASN A 393 13.04 13.61 -4.95
N LYS A 394 14.14 13.31 -5.63
CA LYS A 394 15.32 12.75 -4.96
C LYS A 394 15.96 13.69 -3.94
N ASP A 395 15.81 15.00 -4.09
CA ASP A 395 16.51 15.99 -3.27
C ASP A 395 15.69 16.40 -2.04
N PHE A 396 14.35 16.39 -2.15
CA PHE A 396 13.45 16.76 -1.06
C PHE A 396 11.99 16.31 -1.28
N ARG A 397 11.22 16.39 -0.20
CA ARG A 397 9.76 16.55 -0.25
C ARG A 397 9.39 17.91 0.35
N LEU A 398 8.42 18.59 -0.26
CA LEU A 398 7.94 19.91 0.12
C LEU A 398 6.41 19.92 0.12
N ALA A 399 5.79 20.43 1.19
CA ALA A 399 4.36 20.65 1.24
C ALA A 399 4.03 22.12 1.43
N LEU A 400 3.11 22.60 0.60
CA LEU A 400 2.54 23.94 0.66
C LEU A 400 1.07 23.85 1.01
N LEU A 401 0.64 24.57 2.05
CA LEU A 401 -0.74 24.63 2.49
C LEU A 401 -1.25 26.06 2.47
N ARG A 402 -2.49 26.27 2.02
CA ARG A 402 -3.19 27.55 2.13
C ARG A 402 -4.68 27.38 2.43
N ASN A 403 -5.30 28.39 2.99
CA ASN A 403 -6.75 28.50 3.00
C ASN A 403 -7.20 29.21 1.72
N TRP A 404 -7.71 28.43 0.76
CA TRP A 404 -8.10 28.94 -0.55
C TRP A 404 -9.33 29.86 -0.48
N HIS A 405 -10.24 29.65 0.47
CA HIS A 405 -11.42 30.46 0.65
C HIS A 405 -11.07 31.88 1.12
N LYS A 406 -10.11 31.99 2.04
CA LYS A 406 -9.59 33.28 2.55
C LYS A 406 -8.48 33.84 1.66
N ASN A 407 -8.10 33.15 0.61
CA ASN A 407 -6.98 33.50 -0.28
C ASN A 407 -5.69 33.84 0.50
N THR A 408 -5.36 33.01 1.50
CA THR A 408 -4.10 33.18 2.23
C THR A 408 -2.91 32.81 1.36
N PRO A 409 -1.72 33.34 1.64
CA PRO A 409 -0.50 32.89 0.97
C PRO A 409 -0.26 31.39 1.22
N GLU A 410 0.46 30.74 0.32
CA GLU A 410 0.93 29.37 0.51
C GLU A 410 2.04 29.36 1.56
N MET A 411 1.86 28.50 2.57
CA MET A 411 2.82 28.32 3.66
C MET A 411 3.53 26.98 3.52
N VAL A 412 4.83 26.96 3.69
CA VAL A 412 5.62 25.73 3.80
C VAL A 412 5.29 25.09 5.14
N ILE A 413 4.77 23.86 5.10
CA ILE A 413 4.41 23.07 6.28
C ILE A 413 5.23 21.80 6.42
N ASP A 414 5.90 21.36 5.37
CA ASP A 414 6.90 20.30 5.37
C ASP A 414 8.01 20.67 4.38
N PHE A 415 9.25 20.54 4.81
CA PHE A 415 10.40 20.60 3.93
C PHE A 415 11.46 19.62 4.42
N THR A 416 11.35 18.38 3.92
CA THR A 416 12.27 17.28 4.27
C THR A 416 13.33 17.16 3.20
N ARG A 417 14.61 17.36 3.57
CA ARG A 417 15.77 17.36 2.67
C ARG A 417 16.41 15.98 2.63
N TYR A 418 16.54 15.41 1.44
CA TYR A 418 17.21 14.12 1.21
C TYR A 418 18.68 14.28 0.80
N ASP A 419 19.10 15.48 0.44
CA ASP A 419 20.52 15.81 0.15
C ASP A 419 21.38 15.88 1.42
N LEU A 420 20.77 15.98 2.60
CA LEU A 420 21.47 15.97 3.88
C LEU A 420 21.77 14.54 4.34
N LYS A 421 22.85 14.40 5.12
CA LYS A 421 23.24 13.12 5.71
C LYS A 421 22.20 12.63 6.73
N ALA A 422 21.87 11.35 6.66
CA ALA A 422 20.98 10.68 7.61
C ALA A 422 21.65 9.43 8.18
N VAL A 423 21.21 9.02 9.37
CA VAL A 423 21.66 7.77 10.00
C VAL A 423 20.45 7.12 10.67
N GLU A 424 20.19 5.87 10.33
CA GLU A 424 19.19 5.08 11.03
C GLU A 424 19.55 4.84 12.50
N PRO A 425 18.55 4.62 13.37
CA PRO A 425 18.80 4.21 14.74
C PRO A 425 19.63 2.93 14.82
N ALA A 426 20.30 2.74 15.95
CA ALA A 426 20.91 1.45 16.29
C ALA A 426 19.82 0.37 16.45
N ASP A 427 20.23 -0.89 16.37
CA ASP A 427 19.34 -2.02 16.62
C ASP A 427 18.68 -1.95 17.99
N PRO A 428 17.41 -2.35 18.11
CA PRO A 428 16.75 -2.49 19.39
C PRO A 428 17.38 -3.62 20.21
N SER A 429 17.29 -3.54 21.53
CA SER A 429 17.53 -4.68 22.42
C SER A 429 16.20 -5.37 22.78
N PRO A 430 16.22 -6.62 23.24
CA PRO A 430 15.01 -7.38 23.57
C PRO A 430 14.04 -6.62 24.50
N ASP A 431 14.59 -5.84 25.44
CA ASP A 431 13.81 -5.11 26.46
C ASP A 431 13.56 -3.63 26.11
N LYS A 432 14.15 -3.16 24.98
CA LYS A 432 14.07 -1.74 24.63
C LYS A 432 13.89 -1.56 23.11
N PRO A 433 12.63 -1.49 22.66
CA PRO A 433 12.34 -1.16 21.26
C PRO A 433 12.82 0.26 20.93
N VAL A 434 13.23 0.45 19.68
CA VAL A 434 13.58 1.76 19.14
C VAL A 434 12.47 2.21 18.22
N LYS A 435 11.63 3.12 18.72
CA LYS A 435 10.36 3.47 18.06
C LYS A 435 10.44 4.70 17.14
N ASP A 436 11.44 5.53 17.30
CA ASP A 436 11.61 6.74 16.48
C ASP A 436 12.60 6.50 15.34
N TRP A 437 12.03 6.25 14.16
CA TRP A 437 12.73 6.10 12.88
C TRP A 437 12.39 7.22 11.90
N SER A 438 11.73 8.27 12.36
CA SER A 438 11.35 9.39 11.51
C SER A 438 12.59 10.10 10.97
N LEU A 439 12.65 10.26 9.65
CA LEU A 439 13.69 11.03 8.99
C LEU A 439 13.61 12.51 9.38
N MET A 440 12.41 13.03 9.56
CA MET A 440 12.16 14.42 9.97
C MET A 440 12.85 14.77 11.28
N ASN A 441 12.84 13.88 12.25
CA ASN A 441 13.48 14.09 13.54
C ASN A 441 15.02 14.06 13.48
N ARG A 442 15.61 13.53 12.41
CA ARG A 442 17.05 13.32 12.28
C ARG A 442 17.72 14.32 11.37
N ILE A 443 17.07 14.69 10.28
CA ILE A 443 17.64 15.62 9.28
C ILE A 443 17.09 17.02 9.48
N ASN A 444 15.82 17.16 9.75
CA ASN A 444 15.13 18.44 9.82
C ASN A 444 15.12 19.06 11.21
N GLN A 445 16.18 18.87 12.00
CA GLN A 445 16.30 19.57 13.28
C GLN A 445 16.29 21.10 13.13
N LYS A 446 16.67 21.59 11.94
CA LYS A 446 16.64 23.02 11.57
C LYS A 446 15.65 23.32 10.45
N GLY A 447 15.05 22.28 9.84
CA GLY A 447 14.10 22.45 8.77
C GLY A 447 12.68 22.67 9.31
N LEU A 448 11.82 23.09 8.40
CA LEU A 448 10.41 23.25 8.71
C LEU A 448 9.75 21.88 8.85
N ARG A 449 9.21 21.68 10.02
CA ARG A 449 8.38 20.51 10.33
C ARG A 449 6.95 20.99 10.54
N PRO A 450 5.94 20.16 10.33
CA PRO A 450 4.56 20.53 10.58
C PRO A 450 4.30 21.00 12.00
N GLN A 451 5.07 20.50 12.98
CA GLN A 451 5.01 20.90 14.38
C GLN A 451 5.67 22.27 14.63
N ASP A 452 6.55 22.69 13.72
CA ASP A 452 7.21 23.97 13.79
C ASP A 452 6.27 25.03 13.18
N LYS A 453 6.62 26.26 13.33
CA LYS A 453 5.83 27.35 12.76
C LYS A 453 5.91 27.33 11.23
N PRO A 454 4.77 27.22 10.52
CA PRO A 454 4.74 27.37 9.05
C PRO A 454 5.32 28.73 8.64
N VAL A 455 6.05 28.75 7.51
CA VAL A 455 6.66 29.94 6.98
C VAL A 455 6.36 30.12 5.49
N LEU A 456 6.56 31.33 4.98
CA LEU A 456 6.52 31.58 3.53
C LEU A 456 7.78 31.02 2.85
N ILE A 457 7.69 30.65 1.57
CA ILE A 457 8.87 30.25 0.81
C ILE A 457 9.92 31.38 0.79
N THR A 458 9.50 32.62 0.78
CA THR A 458 10.40 33.79 0.82
C THR A 458 11.20 33.90 2.11
N GLU A 459 10.74 33.28 3.20
CA GLU A 459 11.41 33.27 4.50
C GLU A 459 12.42 32.13 4.65
N LEU A 460 12.46 31.19 3.68
CA LEU A 460 13.48 30.14 3.62
C LEU A 460 14.86 30.76 3.34
N SER A 461 15.92 30.05 3.72
CA SER A 461 17.30 30.44 3.39
C SER A 461 17.55 30.44 1.88
N ASP A 462 18.59 31.14 1.44
CA ASP A 462 18.95 31.15 0.02
C ASP A 462 19.39 29.77 -0.48
N GLU A 463 19.98 28.94 0.38
CA GLU A 463 20.32 27.55 0.09
C GLU A 463 19.05 26.72 -0.18
N GLU A 464 18.06 26.82 0.68
CA GLU A 464 16.79 26.10 0.57
C GLU A 464 15.99 26.55 -0.67
N LYS A 465 15.91 27.87 -0.88
CA LYS A 465 15.32 28.44 -2.11
C LYS A 465 16.06 27.98 -3.36
N GLY A 466 17.38 27.94 -3.30
CA GLY A 466 18.22 27.43 -4.39
C GLY A 466 17.94 25.95 -4.70
N LEU A 467 17.75 25.12 -3.67
CA LEU A 467 17.42 23.71 -3.83
C LEU A 467 16.02 23.53 -4.47
N ILE A 468 15.01 24.25 -3.97
CA ILE A 468 13.66 24.23 -4.53
C ILE A 468 13.69 24.74 -5.98
N GLY A 469 14.37 25.84 -6.23
CA GLY A 469 14.44 26.48 -7.54
C GLY A 469 15.09 25.65 -8.64
N LYS A 470 15.92 24.66 -8.32
CA LYS A 470 16.46 23.68 -9.29
C LYS A 470 15.34 22.86 -9.95
N HIS A 471 14.28 22.56 -9.22
CA HIS A 471 13.17 21.72 -9.68
C HIS A 471 11.92 22.54 -10.03
N TYR A 472 11.67 23.62 -9.29
CA TYR A 472 10.44 24.42 -9.34
C TYR A 472 10.76 25.93 -9.25
N ALA A 473 11.37 26.47 -10.32
CA ALA A 473 11.78 27.87 -10.37
C ALA A 473 10.62 28.85 -10.14
N GLU A 474 9.40 28.44 -10.48
CA GLU A 474 8.18 29.21 -10.28
C GLU A 474 7.78 29.43 -8.82
N LEU A 475 8.22 28.55 -7.91
CA LEU A 475 7.90 28.65 -6.48
C LEU A 475 8.77 29.66 -5.71
N VAL A 476 9.94 30.02 -6.25
CA VAL A 476 10.92 30.86 -5.57
C VAL A 476 11.14 32.23 -6.23
N ARG A 477 10.30 32.56 -7.22
CA ARG A 477 10.30 33.84 -7.95
C ARG A 477 9.49 34.93 -7.22
#